data_830cf67c4627721f3430f80266547bc2
#
_entry.id   830cf67c4627721f3430f80266547bc2
#
_cell.length_a   1.000
_cell.length_b   1.000
_cell.length_c   1.000
_cell.angle_alpha   90.00
_cell.angle_beta   90.00
_cell.angle_gamma   90.00
#
_symmetry.space_group_name_H-M   'P 1'
#
loop_
_entity.id
_entity.type
_entity.pdbx_description
1 polymer ?
#
loop_
_entity_poly.entity_id
_entity_poly.type
_entity_poly.pdbx_seq_one_letter_code
_entity_poly.pdbx_strand_id
1 'polypeptide(L)'
;MNKFFTKKLPIIFFIFVPIIFLWHPNWLGFLGVQPYWPLFWLLPWSMINGSINGIIFGLFLGIILDSLTLESDFSQIPGLILCGALFGRIKLNSDILVGHFRYGLICSFGSFLCGTLYFLQILFKNFSDSTFLLFIPSVQNILAEVFLTGFFAPL
;
A
#
# COMPACT_ATOMS: atom_id res chain seq x y z
N MET A 1 14.85 -5.98 -25.33
CA MET A 1 14.15 -6.42 -24.12
C MET A 1 12.68 -6.68 -24.51
N ASN A 2 12.26 -7.94 -24.44
CA ASN A 2 11.08 -8.48 -25.14
C ASN A 2 9.76 -7.85 -24.71
N LYS A 3 9.02 -7.26 -25.64
CA LYS A 3 7.64 -6.74 -25.48
C LYS A 3 6.63 -7.79 -24.98
N PHE A 4 6.99 -9.05 -24.94
CA PHE A 4 6.17 -10.15 -24.41
C PHE A 4 6.09 -10.17 -22.87
N PHE A 5 7.13 -9.70 -22.19
CA PHE A 5 7.16 -9.66 -20.72
C PHE A 5 6.23 -8.59 -20.14
N THR A 6 6.03 -7.48 -20.85
CA THR A 6 5.23 -6.34 -20.35
C THR A 6 3.72 -6.58 -20.36
N LYS A 7 3.19 -7.51 -21.18
CA LYS A 7 1.75 -7.76 -21.28
C LYS A 7 1.21 -8.86 -20.35
N LYS A 8 2.02 -9.85 -19.97
CA LYS A 8 1.58 -10.98 -19.13
C LYS A 8 1.91 -10.80 -17.64
N LEU A 9 2.84 -9.92 -17.31
CA LEU A 9 3.18 -9.62 -15.91
C LEU A 9 1.98 -9.21 -15.05
N PRO A 10 1.05 -8.33 -15.49
CA PRO A 10 -0.02 -7.87 -14.61
C PRO A 10 -0.94 -8.98 -14.12
N ILE A 11 -1.23 -9.98 -14.97
CA ILE A 11 -2.18 -11.05 -14.62
C ILE A 11 -1.59 -11.98 -13.55
N ILE A 12 -0.31 -12.30 -13.65
CA ILE A 12 0.39 -13.14 -12.66
C ILE A 12 0.46 -12.40 -11.32
N PHE A 13 0.73 -11.09 -11.34
CA PHE A 13 0.75 -10.26 -10.14
C PHE A 13 -0.62 -10.17 -9.46
N PHE A 14 -1.72 -10.10 -10.21
CA PHE A 14 -3.07 -10.09 -9.66
C PHE A 14 -3.40 -11.34 -8.83
N ILE A 15 -2.88 -12.49 -9.23
CA ILE A 15 -3.11 -13.75 -8.52
C ILE A 15 -2.20 -13.84 -7.27
N PHE A 16 -1.00 -13.27 -7.34
CA PHE A 16 -0.02 -13.36 -6.24
C PHE A 16 -0.37 -12.47 -5.04
N VAL A 17 -0.98 -11.29 -5.27
CA VAL A 17 -1.31 -10.35 -4.19
C VAL A 17 -2.26 -10.95 -3.15
N PRO A 18 -3.42 -11.53 -3.52
CA PRO A 18 -4.31 -12.14 -2.54
C PRO A 18 -3.67 -13.36 -1.86
N ILE A 19 -2.81 -14.12 -2.56
CA ILE A 19 -2.13 -15.28 -1.97
C ILE A 19 -1.15 -14.82 -0.88
N ILE A 20 -0.34 -13.78 -1.13
CA ILE A 20 0.59 -13.23 -0.13
C ILE A 20 -0.18 -12.62 1.04
N PHE A 21 -1.30 -11.94 0.77
CA PHE A 21 -2.14 -11.37 1.82
C PHE A 21 -2.79 -12.45 2.69
N LEU A 22 -3.25 -13.56 2.10
CA LEU A 22 -3.82 -14.69 2.84
C LEU A 22 -2.76 -15.52 3.59
N TRP A 23 -1.53 -15.54 3.10
CA TRP A 23 -0.45 -16.35 3.70
C TRP A 23 0.21 -15.70 4.91
N HIS A 24 -0.31 -14.65 5.47
CA HIS A 24 0.10 -13.99 6.72
C HIS A 24 1.24 -14.72 7.48
N PRO A 25 2.51 -14.60 7.10
CA PRO A 25 3.57 -15.18 7.89
C PRO A 25 3.71 -14.38 9.18
N ASN A 26 3.25 -14.94 10.30
CA ASN A 26 3.27 -14.31 11.63
C ASN A 26 4.68 -13.86 12.07
N TRP A 27 5.73 -14.43 11.45
CA TRP A 27 7.12 -14.09 11.74
C TRP A 27 7.58 -12.77 11.07
N LEU A 28 6.84 -12.25 10.08
CA LEU A 28 7.12 -10.97 9.43
C LEU A 28 6.41 -9.79 10.10
N GLY A 29 5.50 -10.06 11.03
CA GLY A 29 4.86 -9.04 11.84
C GLY A 29 5.71 -8.68 13.05
N PHE A 30 5.98 -7.39 13.25
CA PHE A 30 6.60 -6.88 14.47
C PHE A 30 5.50 -6.29 15.38
N LEU A 31 5.35 -6.81 16.59
CA LEU A 31 4.30 -6.37 17.54
C LEU A 31 2.86 -6.49 17.01
N GLY A 32 2.59 -7.44 16.11
CA GLY A 32 1.25 -7.61 15.52
C GLY A 32 0.96 -6.68 14.33
N VAL A 33 1.90 -5.80 13.95
CA VAL A 33 1.79 -4.93 12.77
C VAL A 33 2.54 -5.55 11.62
N GLN A 34 1.94 -5.54 10.43
CA GLN A 34 2.54 -6.07 9.20
C GLN A 34 2.91 -4.94 8.24
N PRO A 35 3.94 -5.13 7.38
CA PRO A 35 4.23 -4.17 6.33
C PRO A 35 3.08 -4.10 5.31
N TYR A 36 2.87 -2.94 4.72
CA TYR A 36 1.79 -2.72 3.76
C TYR A 36 2.13 -3.29 2.38
N TRP A 37 1.99 -4.60 2.24
CA TRP A 37 2.32 -5.38 1.04
C TRP A 37 1.75 -4.84 -0.28
N PRO A 38 0.51 -4.31 -0.34
CA PRO A 38 -0.06 -3.83 -1.61
C PRO A 38 0.77 -2.73 -2.28
N LEU A 39 1.48 -1.93 -1.50
CA LEU A 39 2.32 -0.86 -2.04
C LEU A 39 3.53 -1.37 -2.82
N PHE A 40 4.13 -2.49 -2.43
CA PHE A 40 5.30 -3.04 -3.13
C PHE A 40 4.99 -3.41 -4.59
N TRP A 41 3.73 -3.67 -4.88
CA TRP A 41 3.25 -3.99 -6.21
C TRP A 41 2.70 -2.76 -6.94
N LEU A 42 1.93 -1.94 -6.23
CA LEU A 42 1.30 -0.75 -6.77
C LEU A 42 2.32 0.28 -7.24
N LEU A 43 3.37 0.52 -6.43
CA LEU A 43 4.33 1.59 -6.72
C LEU A 43 5.14 1.34 -8.00
N PRO A 44 5.84 0.20 -8.18
CA PRO A 44 6.58 -0.04 -9.42
C PRO A 44 5.66 -0.05 -10.63
N TRP A 45 4.46 -0.63 -10.50
CA TRP A 45 3.49 -0.69 -11.58
C TRP A 45 3.02 0.71 -12.01
N SER A 46 2.65 1.57 -11.06
CA SER A 46 2.19 2.93 -11.33
C SER A 46 3.28 3.79 -11.95
N MET A 47 4.52 3.68 -11.45
CA MET A 47 5.66 4.42 -11.96
C MET A 47 6.04 4.05 -13.41
N ILE A 48 5.83 2.78 -13.80
CA ILE A 48 6.11 2.29 -15.17
C ILE A 48 4.98 2.68 -16.13
N ASN A 49 3.72 2.50 -15.72
CA ASN A 49 2.57 2.59 -16.61
C ASN A 49 1.86 3.96 -16.54
N GLY A 50 2.25 4.83 -15.62
CA GLY A 50 1.71 6.17 -15.45
C GLY A 50 0.50 6.24 -14.52
N SER A 51 0.07 7.48 -14.25
CA SER A 51 -0.93 7.81 -13.21
C SER A 51 -2.30 7.15 -13.43
N ILE A 52 -2.80 7.13 -14.67
CA ILE A 52 -4.13 6.57 -14.97
C ILE A 52 -4.16 5.07 -14.70
N ASN A 53 -3.13 4.35 -15.16
CA ASN A 53 -3.02 2.92 -14.92
C ASN A 53 -2.75 2.62 -13.44
N GLY A 54 -2.03 3.51 -12.73
CA GLY A 54 -1.83 3.45 -11.29
C GLY A 54 -3.13 3.58 -10.50
N ILE A 55 -4.02 4.50 -10.90
CA ILE A 55 -5.36 4.65 -10.31
C ILE A 55 -6.19 3.38 -10.48
N ILE A 56 -6.26 2.87 -11.71
CA ILE A 56 -7.04 1.67 -12.03
C ILE A 56 -6.51 0.48 -11.21
N PHE A 57 -5.20 0.30 -11.16
CA PHE A 57 -4.58 -0.79 -10.42
C PHE A 57 -4.78 -0.63 -8.90
N GLY A 58 -4.66 0.59 -8.37
CA GLY A 58 -4.94 0.90 -6.96
C GLY A 58 -6.38 0.62 -6.58
N LEU A 59 -7.35 0.95 -7.45
CA LEU A 59 -8.75 0.64 -7.24
C LEU A 59 -8.99 -0.88 -7.18
N PHE A 60 -8.42 -1.64 -8.13
CA PHE A 60 -8.54 -3.09 -8.11
C PHE A 60 -7.93 -3.72 -6.86
N LEU A 61 -6.74 -3.31 -6.47
CA LEU A 61 -6.10 -3.78 -5.24
C LEU A 61 -6.95 -3.45 -4.01
N GLY A 62 -7.48 -2.21 -3.95
CA GLY A 62 -8.35 -1.78 -2.85
C GLY A 62 -9.60 -2.64 -2.74
N ILE A 63 -10.29 -2.94 -3.85
CA ILE A 63 -11.47 -3.82 -3.85
C ILE A 63 -11.11 -5.23 -3.37
N ILE A 64 -9.98 -5.78 -3.81
CA ILE A 64 -9.54 -7.11 -3.37
C ILE A 64 -9.28 -7.10 -1.85
N LEU A 65 -8.57 -6.09 -1.35
CA LEU A 65 -8.28 -5.97 0.08
C LEU A 65 -9.54 -5.79 0.92
N ASP A 66 -10.44 -4.91 0.50
CA ASP A 66 -11.70 -4.69 1.21
C ASP A 66 -12.58 -5.96 1.19
N SER A 67 -12.49 -6.77 0.13
CA SER A 67 -13.19 -8.07 0.06
C SER A 67 -12.59 -9.12 1.00
N LEU A 68 -11.30 -9.03 1.31
CA LEU A 68 -10.60 -9.94 2.23
C LEU A 68 -10.74 -9.50 3.70
N THR A 69 -10.91 -8.20 3.94
CA THR A 69 -11.07 -7.61 5.27
C THR A 69 -12.55 -7.34 5.60
N LEU A 70 -13.40 -8.38 5.49
CA LEU A 70 -14.86 -8.30 5.66
C LEU A 70 -15.34 -7.66 6.97
N GLU A 71 -14.49 -7.57 7.97
CA GLU A 71 -14.81 -6.98 9.28
C GLU A 71 -14.44 -5.49 9.41
N SER A 72 -13.73 -4.92 8.43
CA SER A 72 -13.35 -3.52 8.50
C SER A 72 -14.45 -2.62 7.95
N ASP A 73 -15.01 -1.78 8.81
CA ASP A 73 -15.97 -0.73 8.44
C ASP A 73 -15.35 0.38 7.56
N PHE A 74 -14.05 0.28 7.27
CA PHE A 74 -13.27 1.30 6.59
C PHE A 74 -12.62 0.73 5.33
N SER A 75 -12.69 1.51 4.25
CA SER A 75 -12.17 1.12 2.94
C SER A 75 -10.71 1.53 2.77
N GLN A 76 -9.89 0.63 2.21
CA GLN A 76 -8.51 0.92 1.81
C GLN A 76 -8.41 1.50 0.38
N ILE A 77 -9.51 1.49 -0.36
CA ILE A 77 -9.59 1.97 -1.75
C ILE A 77 -9.04 3.39 -1.93
N PRO A 78 -9.48 4.42 -1.14
CA PRO A 78 -9.06 5.80 -1.40
C PRO A 78 -7.55 6.00 -1.21
N GLY A 79 -6.94 5.31 -0.26
CA GLY A 79 -5.49 5.34 -0.03
C GLY A 79 -4.70 4.82 -1.22
N LEU A 80 -5.07 3.65 -1.73
CA LEU A 80 -4.39 3.02 -2.86
C LEU A 80 -4.59 3.76 -4.17
N ILE A 81 -5.78 4.32 -4.42
CA ILE A 81 -6.05 5.16 -5.59
C ILE A 81 -5.15 6.40 -5.56
N LEU A 82 -5.09 7.07 -4.43
CA LEU A 82 -4.29 8.29 -4.26
C LEU A 82 -2.80 7.99 -4.43
N CYS A 83 -2.30 6.91 -3.84
CA CYS A 83 -0.93 6.45 -4.05
C CYS A 83 -0.65 6.13 -5.52
N GLY A 84 -1.52 5.38 -6.20
CA GLY A 84 -1.40 5.08 -7.62
C GLY A 84 -1.36 6.33 -8.49
N ALA A 85 -2.19 7.33 -8.18
CA ALA A 85 -2.23 8.60 -8.88
C ALA A 85 -0.95 9.44 -8.71
N LEU A 86 -0.48 9.57 -7.47
CA LEU A 86 0.69 10.38 -7.13
C LEU A 86 1.98 9.77 -7.67
N PHE A 87 2.21 8.50 -7.38
CA PHE A 87 3.44 7.83 -7.80
C PHE A 87 3.48 7.54 -9.31
N GLY A 88 2.33 7.38 -9.95
CA GLY A 88 2.26 7.27 -11.40
C GLY A 88 2.63 8.55 -12.16
N ARG A 89 2.72 9.71 -11.47
CA ARG A 89 3.26 10.96 -12.04
C ARG A 89 4.79 11.03 -11.97
N ILE A 90 5.38 10.26 -11.07
CA ILE A 90 6.83 10.20 -10.91
C ILE A 90 7.36 9.26 -11.99
N LYS A 91 8.04 9.82 -13.00
CA LYS A 91 8.70 8.99 -14.01
C LYS A 91 9.78 8.15 -13.34
N LEU A 92 9.71 6.86 -13.60
CA LEU A 92 10.70 5.93 -13.14
C LEU A 92 12.03 6.18 -13.88
N ASN A 93 12.93 6.95 -13.28
CA ASN A 93 14.32 6.94 -13.69
C ASN A 93 14.96 5.67 -13.14
N SER A 94 15.78 5.00 -13.94
CA SER A 94 16.52 3.80 -13.54
C SER A 94 17.24 3.95 -12.19
N ASP A 95 17.64 5.17 -11.86
CA ASP A 95 18.35 5.52 -10.62
C ASP A 95 17.49 5.39 -9.35
N ILE A 96 16.16 5.44 -9.47
CA ILE A 96 15.24 5.31 -8.32
C ILE A 96 15.10 3.84 -7.91
N LEU A 97 15.03 2.92 -8.88
CA LEU A 97 14.95 1.47 -8.60
C LEU A 97 16.30 0.88 -8.17
N VAL A 98 17.40 1.43 -8.66
CA VAL A 98 18.75 0.99 -8.28
C VAL A 98 19.12 1.49 -6.87
N GLY A 99 18.54 2.60 -6.42
CA GLY A 99 18.73 3.11 -5.08
C GLY A 99 17.79 2.45 -4.07
N HIS A 100 18.18 1.30 -3.49
CA HIS A 100 17.41 0.58 -2.48
C HIS A 100 16.82 1.51 -1.38
N PHE A 101 17.61 2.47 -0.92
CA PHE A 101 17.19 3.43 0.09
C PHE A 101 16.08 4.38 -0.43
N ARG A 102 16.18 4.85 -1.67
CA ARG A 102 15.17 5.74 -2.27
C ARG A 102 13.83 5.04 -2.45
N TYR A 103 13.88 3.78 -2.87
CA TYR A 103 12.68 2.97 -3.00
C TYR A 103 11.99 2.74 -1.65
N GLY A 104 12.76 2.42 -0.60
CA GLY A 104 12.26 2.30 0.77
C GLY A 104 11.57 3.57 1.27
N LEU A 105 12.15 4.74 1.03
CA LEU A 105 11.54 6.03 1.39
C LEU A 105 10.21 6.28 0.64
N ILE A 106 10.14 5.96 -0.64
CA ILE A 106 8.92 6.09 -1.43
C ILE A 106 7.82 5.16 -0.90
N CYS A 107 8.16 3.92 -0.58
CA CYS A 107 7.23 2.96 0.02
C CYS A 107 6.76 3.41 1.42
N SER A 108 7.65 3.93 2.27
CA SER A 108 7.29 4.51 3.56
C SER A 108 6.31 5.68 3.41
N PHE A 109 6.57 6.56 2.46
CA PHE A 109 5.68 7.70 2.19
C PHE A 109 4.32 7.24 1.66
N GLY A 110 4.28 6.22 0.82
CA GLY A 110 3.04 5.60 0.35
C GLY A 110 2.22 4.98 1.48
N SER A 111 2.86 4.20 2.37
CA SER A 111 2.22 3.62 3.55
C SER A 111 1.71 4.69 4.50
N PHE A 112 2.47 5.77 4.72
CA PHE A 112 2.04 6.91 5.52
C PHE A 112 0.77 7.57 4.94
N LEU A 113 0.70 7.78 3.62
CA LEU A 113 -0.50 8.33 2.97
C LEU A 113 -1.71 7.40 3.12
N CYS A 114 -1.54 6.10 2.92
CA CYS A 114 -2.62 5.13 3.10
C CYS A 114 -3.10 5.11 4.55
N GLY A 115 -2.18 5.05 5.51
CA GLY A 115 -2.48 5.05 6.94
C GLY A 115 -3.20 6.34 7.39
N THR A 116 -2.77 7.51 6.90
CA THR A 116 -3.43 8.79 7.24
C THR A 116 -4.85 8.87 6.68
N LEU A 117 -5.09 8.39 5.46
CA LEU A 117 -6.44 8.36 4.89
C LEU A 117 -7.34 7.38 5.63
N TYR A 118 -6.84 6.22 6.01
CA TYR A 118 -7.55 5.26 6.84
C TYR A 118 -7.91 5.87 8.19
N PHE A 119 -6.96 6.55 8.83
CA PHE A 119 -7.18 7.26 10.09
C PHE A 119 -8.23 8.39 9.97
N LEU A 120 -8.20 9.16 8.88
CA LEU A 120 -9.22 10.17 8.62
C LEU A 120 -10.63 9.57 8.54
N GLN A 121 -10.80 8.40 7.92
CA GLN A 121 -12.09 7.71 7.87
C GLN A 121 -12.58 7.36 9.28
N ILE A 122 -11.68 6.85 10.15
CA ILE A 122 -11.98 6.57 11.56
C ILE A 122 -12.45 7.83 12.27
N LEU A 123 -11.74 8.95 12.09
CA LEU A 123 -12.12 10.23 12.71
C LEU A 123 -13.49 10.71 12.24
N PHE A 124 -13.79 10.63 10.95
CA PHE A 124 -15.09 11.05 10.42
C PHE A 124 -16.24 10.21 10.94
N LYS A 125 -16.04 8.90 11.11
CA LYS A 125 -17.08 8.01 11.64
C LYS A 125 -17.32 8.23 13.14
N ASN A 126 -16.26 8.42 13.90
CA ASN A 126 -16.32 8.50 15.37
C ASN A 126 -16.37 9.95 15.90
N PHE A 127 -16.66 10.92 15.03
CA PHE A 127 -16.72 12.34 15.45
C PHE A 127 -17.78 12.61 16.51
N SER A 128 -18.76 11.69 16.68
CA SER A 128 -19.85 11.77 17.65
C SER A 128 -19.50 11.22 19.03
N ASP A 129 -18.52 10.34 19.14
CA ASP A 129 -18.18 9.65 20.39
C ASP A 129 -16.80 10.08 20.86
N SER A 130 -16.67 10.36 22.17
CA SER A 130 -15.45 10.84 22.84
C SER A 130 -14.32 9.78 22.86
N THR A 131 -13.82 9.38 21.68
CA THR A 131 -12.89 8.27 21.48
C THR A 131 -11.42 8.70 21.39
N PHE A 132 -10.98 9.64 22.22
CA PHE A 132 -9.58 10.02 22.35
C PHE A 132 -8.69 8.81 22.73
N LEU A 133 -9.26 7.81 23.39
CA LEU A 133 -8.55 6.59 23.81
C LEU A 133 -8.16 5.67 22.62
N LEU A 134 -8.86 5.74 21.50
CA LEU A 134 -8.53 4.96 20.30
C LEU A 134 -7.49 5.63 19.41
N PHE A 135 -7.19 6.90 19.67
CA PHE A 135 -6.25 7.70 18.87
C PHE A 135 -4.81 7.20 18.99
N ILE A 136 -4.34 6.95 20.20
CA ILE A 136 -2.95 6.58 20.49
C ILE A 136 -2.57 5.24 19.82
N PRO A 137 -3.31 4.13 19.99
CA PRO A 137 -2.95 2.87 19.36
C PRO A 137 -3.01 2.94 17.83
N SER A 138 -3.94 3.70 17.26
CA SER A 138 -4.02 3.85 15.80
C SER A 138 -2.81 4.55 15.21
N VAL A 139 -2.31 5.62 15.84
CA VAL A 139 -1.10 6.32 15.38
C VAL A 139 0.14 5.45 15.54
N GLN A 140 0.26 4.69 16.63
CA GLN A 140 1.38 3.77 16.83
C GLN A 140 1.41 2.67 15.76
N ASN A 141 0.26 2.10 15.41
CA ASN A 141 0.15 1.09 14.37
C ASN A 141 0.57 1.65 12.99
N ILE A 142 0.11 2.86 12.64
CA ILE A 142 0.50 3.51 11.38
C ILE A 142 2.01 3.75 11.32
N LEU A 143 2.62 4.26 12.40
CA LEU A 143 4.06 4.48 12.45
C LEU A 143 4.84 3.17 12.31
N ALA A 144 4.43 2.14 13.02
CA ALA A 144 5.06 0.82 12.92
C ALA A 144 4.95 0.23 11.50
N GLU A 145 3.79 0.37 10.87
CA GLU A 145 3.55 -0.07 9.48
C GLU A 145 4.44 0.68 8.49
N VAL A 146 4.56 2.01 8.63
CA VAL A 146 5.43 2.85 7.79
C VAL A 146 6.89 2.44 7.92
N PHE A 147 7.38 2.22 9.15
CA PHE A 147 8.75 1.77 9.39
C PHE A 147 9.01 0.38 8.77
N LEU A 148 8.11 -0.57 9.02
CA LEU A 148 8.23 -1.92 8.48
C LEU A 148 8.20 -1.91 6.95
N THR A 149 7.26 -1.16 6.37
CA THR A 149 7.14 -1.05 4.91
C THR A 149 8.40 -0.46 4.29
N GLY A 150 8.97 0.59 4.89
CA GLY A 150 10.22 1.19 4.43
C GLY A 150 11.44 0.29 4.57
N PHE A 151 11.49 -0.51 5.61
CA PHE A 151 12.59 -1.43 5.88
C PHE A 151 12.56 -2.66 4.94
N PHE A 152 11.39 -3.22 4.68
CA PHE A 152 11.23 -4.39 3.82
C PHE A 152 11.21 -4.05 2.32
N ALA A 153 10.92 -2.81 1.94
CA ALA A 153 10.90 -2.41 0.53
C ALA A 153 12.22 -2.61 -0.23
N PRO A 154 13.41 -2.41 0.35
CA PRO A 154 14.68 -2.61 -0.35
C PRO A 154 15.16 -4.06 -0.39
N LEU A 155 14.53 -5.00 0.31
CA LEU A 155 14.87 -6.42 0.31
C LEU A 155 14.24 -7.15 -0.88
#